data_5e5571028db111104df7cbf8bee19746
#
_entry.id   5e5571028db111104df7cbf8bee19746
#
_cell.length_a   1.000
_cell.length_b   1.000
_cell.length_c   1.000
_cell.angle_alpha   90.00
_cell.angle_beta   90.00
_cell.angle_gamma   90.00
#
_symmetry.space_group_name_H-M   'P 1'
#
loop_
_entity.id
_entity.type
_entity.pdbx_description
1 polymer ?
#
loop_
_entity_poly.entity_id
_entity_poly.type
_entity_poly.pdbx_seq_one_letter_code
_entity_poly.pdbx_strand_id
1 'polypeptide(L)'
;MDIEKIVKIMEKERKVSEPTAVESFIDLNKSRNPFKVLISTIISLRTKDEVTALSSKALFELADTPSSMSKMTIKKIEKAIYPCGFFRNKAKTIREISKKIVKEYAGEVPDSIEELVKFKGVGRKTANLVLTLGFDKP
;
A
#
# COMPACT_ATOMS: atom_id res chain seq x y z
N MET A 1 10.95 -5.78 -19.49
CA MET A 1 11.11 -5.26 -19.16
C MET A 1 10.99 -5.29 -18.59
N ASP A 2 10.91 -5.14 -18.54
CA ASP A 2 10.88 -5.21 -17.77
C ASP A 2 10.87 -4.38 -16.81
N ILE A 3 10.21 -4.60 -15.93
CA ILE A 3 10.21 -3.85 -14.89
C ILE A 3 11.47 -3.69 -14.32
N GLU A 4 12.18 -4.67 -14.20
CA GLU A 4 13.39 -4.53 -13.63
C GLU A 4 14.21 -3.69 -14.40
N LYS A 5 14.08 -3.71 -15.64
CA LYS A 5 14.83 -2.88 -16.36
C LYS A 5 14.39 -1.53 -16.16
N ILE A 6 13.18 -1.30 -16.00
CA ILE A 6 12.70 -0.01 -15.78
C ILE A 6 13.15 0.47 -14.48
N VAL A 7 13.09 -0.35 -13.51
CA VAL A 7 13.50 0.04 -12.24
C VAL A 7 14.93 0.36 -12.22
N LYS A 8 15.77 -0.40 -12.86
CA LYS A 8 17.08 -0.07 -12.80
C LYS A 8 17.37 1.08 -13.55
N ILE A 9 16.69 1.37 -14.51
CA ILE A 9 16.93 2.52 -15.22
C ILE A 9 16.65 3.64 -14.37
N MET A 10 15.59 3.60 -13.65
CA MET A 10 15.33 4.63 -12.83
C MET A 10 16.23 4.72 -11.78
N GLU A 11 16.67 3.68 -11.26
CA GLU A 11 17.51 3.80 -10.20
C GLU A 11 18.74 4.32 -10.50
N LYS A 12 19.18 4.26 -11.60
CA LYS A 12 20.36 4.75 -11.87
C LYS A 12 20.33 6.15 -11.93
N GLU A 13 19.38 6.71 -12.28
CA GLU A 13 19.42 8.06 -12.28
C GLU A 13 18.69 8.63 -11.26
N ARG A 14 18.37 8.10 -10.40
CA ARG A 14 17.63 8.57 -9.41
C ARG A 14 18.12 9.51 -8.70
N LYS A 15 17.73 10.22 -8.25
CA LYS A 15 18.22 11.15 -7.72
C LYS A 15 17.77 11.59 -6.57
N VAL A 16 18.09 12.31 -6.07
CA VAL A 16 17.94 12.88 -4.98
C VAL A 16 16.68 13.19 -4.53
N SER A 17 15.92 13.85 -4.90
CA SER A 17 14.70 14.13 -4.32
C SER A 17 13.73 13.19 -4.80
N GLU A 18 14.04 11.96 -4.76
CA GLU A 18 13.13 11.07 -5.20
C GLU A 18 11.96 10.86 -4.37
N PRO A 19 10.83 10.45 -4.84
CA PRO A 19 9.62 10.22 -4.05
C PRO A 19 9.82 9.04 -3.13
N THR A 20 8.93 8.86 -2.21
CA THR A 20 9.03 7.74 -1.30
C THR A 20 8.80 6.48 -2.10
N ALA A 21 9.03 5.34 -1.52
CA ALA A 21 8.83 4.09 -2.20
C ALA A 21 7.40 3.92 -2.64
N VAL A 22 6.44 4.38 -1.84
CA VAL A 22 5.04 4.28 -2.20
C VAL A 22 4.77 5.10 -3.43
N GLU A 23 5.24 6.33 -3.47
CA GLU A 23 5.01 7.20 -4.60
C GLU A 23 5.69 6.65 -5.84
N SER A 24 6.89 6.12 -5.71
CA SER A 24 7.58 5.56 -6.84
C SER A 24 6.85 4.33 -7.37
N PHE A 25 6.33 3.51 -6.49
CA PHE A 25 5.62 2.33 -6.91
C PHE A 25 4.36 2.71 -7.68
N ILE A 26 3.63 3.69 -7.20
CA ILE A 26 2.42 4.13 -7.87
C ILE A 26 2.76 4.73 -9.22
N ASP A 27 3.80 5.55 -9.30
CA ASP A 27 4.18 6.14 -10.56
C ASP A 27 4.59 5.08 -11.56
N LEU A 28 5.36 4.10 -11.15
CA LEU A 28 5.79 3.08 -12.05
C LEU A 28 4.62 2.31 -12.63
N ASN A 29 3.59 2.08 -11.83
CA ASN A 29 2.43 1.36 -12.31
C ASN A 29 1.44 2.26 -13.01
N LYS A 30 1.64 3.55 -12.90
CA LYS A 30 0.75 4.49 -13.53
C LYS A 30 -0.68 4.21 -13.21
N SER A 31 -0.94 3.86 -11.98
CA SER A 31 -2.26 3.46 -11.62
C SER A 31 -2.73 4.25 -10.44
N ARG A 32 -3.96 4.73 -10.44
CA ARG A 32 -4.50 5.43 -9.32
C ARG A 32 -5.40 4.46 -8.60
N ASN A 33 -4.81 3.67 -7.74
CA ASN A 33 -5.53 2.65 -7.02
C ASN A 33 -5.50 2.97 -5.54
N PRO A 34 -6.59 3.52 -4.99
CA PRO A 34 -6.58 3.93 -3.59
C PRO A 34 -6.30 2.79 -2.62
N PHE A 35 -6.74 1.60 -2.94
CA PHE A 35 -6.48 0.48 -2.05
C PHE A 35 -4.97 0.18 -2.00
N LYS A 36 -4.31 0.18 -3.14
CA LYS A 36 -2.89 -0.08 -3.16
C LYS A 36 -2.12 1.02 -2.43
N VAL A 37 -2.54 2.27 -2.57
CA VAL A 37 -1.90 3.37 -1.87
C VAL A 37 -2.08 3.19 -0.37
N LEU A 38 -3.28 2.85 0.07
CA LEU A 38 -3.55 2.67 1.48
C LEU A 38 -2.69 1.56 2.07
N ILE A 39 -2.68 0.42 1.45
CA ILE A 39 -1.95 -0.73 1.96
C ILE A 39 -0.43 -0.48 1.92
N SER A 40 0.06 0.09 0.83
CA SER A 40 1.50 0.37 0.72
C SER A 40 1.94 1.37 1.77
N THR A 41 1.10 2.35 2.07
CA THR A 41 1.44 3.34 3.08
C THR A 41 1.52 2.69 4.46
N ILE A 42 0.61 1.75 4.73
CA ILE A 42 0.66 1.05 6.00
C ILE A 42 1.93 0.23 6.09
N ILE A 43 2.32 -0.45 5.02
CA ILE A 43 3.54 -1.25 5.01
C ILE A 43 4.74 -0.33 5.23
N SER A 44 4.70 0.89 4.72
CA SER A 44 5.83 1.79 4.78
C SER A 44 6.13 2.34 6.17
N LEU A 45 5.18 2.25 7.10
CA LEU A 45 5.40 2.80 8.41
C LEU A 45 6.53 2.07 9.10
N ARG A 46 7.55 2.84 9.50
CA ARG A 46 8.72 2.30 10.17
C ARG A 46 9.46 1.24 9.34
N THR A 47 9.47 1.41 8.03
CA THR A 47 10.13 0.47 7.13
C THR A 47 10.86 1.27 6.08
N LYS A 48 12.02 0.79 5.68
CA LYS A 48 12.79 1.47 4.66
C LYS A 48 12.09 1.38 3.34
N ASP A 49 12.31 2.38 2.49
CA ASP A 49 11.61 2.45 1.20
C ASP A 49 11.86 1.22 0.33
N GLU A 50 13.07 0.70 0.31
CA GLU A 50 13.35 -0.45 -0.51
C GLU A 50 12.56 -1.66 -0.06
N VAL A 51 12.44 -1.83 1.25
CA VAL A 51 11.70 -2.96 1.78
C VAL A 51 10.22 -2.77 1.50
N THR A 52 9.73 -1.53 1.63
CA THR A 52 8.32 -1.24 1.35
C THR A 52 7.99 -1.61 -0.08
N ALA A 53 8.83 -1.25 -1.02
CA ALA A 53 8.55 -1.53 -2.43
C ALA A 53 8.52 -3.03 -2.68
N LEU A 54 9.46 -3.77 -2.12
CA LEU A 54 9.47 -5.21 -2.33
C LEU A 54 8.31 -5.91 -1.63
N SER A 55 8.00 -5.48 -0.42
CA SER A 55 6.91 -6.08 0.34
C SER A 55 5.58 -5.81 -0.32
N SER A 56 5.38 -4.58 -0.79
CA SER A 56 4.13 -4.21 -1.44
C SER A 56 3.96 -4.99 -2.72
N LYS A 57 5.03 -5.12 -3.52
CA LYS A 57 4.93 -5.85 -4.76
C LYS A 57 4.61 -7.31 -4.49
N ALA A 58 5.27 -7.92 -3.53
CA ALA A 58 5.03 -9.32 -3.22
C ALA A 58 3.59 -9.54 -2.77
N LEU A 59 3.08 -8.64 -1.93
CA LEU A 59 1.73 -8.80 -1.44
C LEU A 59 0.71 -8.62 -2.55
N PHE A 60 0.90 -7.60 -3.40
CA PHE A 60 -0.08 -7.34 -4.44
C PHE A 60 -0.07 -8.38 -5.55
N GLU A 61 1.01 -9.17 -5.65
CA GLU A 61 1.00 -10.26 -6.59
C GLU A 61 0.09 -11.38 -6.08
N LEU A 62 -0.14 -11.44 -4.79
CA LEU A 62 -1.02 -12.46 -4.23
C LEU A 62 -2.46 -11.97 -4.14
N ALA A 63 -2.65 -10.71 -3.81
CA ALA A 63 -3.98 -10.14 -3.68
C ALA A 63 -3.88 -8.64 -3.84
N ASP A 64 -4.66 -8.05 -4.71
CA ASP A 64 -4.59 -6.62 -4.93
C ASP A 64 -5.93 -5.91 -4.83
N THR A 65 -6.94 -6.59 -4.32
CA THR A 65 -8.24 -5.96 -4.11
C THR A 65 -8.65 -6.17 -2.67
N PRO A 66 -9.54 -5.35 -2.13
CA PRO A 66 -9.99 -5.54 -0.76
C PRO A 66 -10.61 -6.93 -0.57
N SER A 67 -11.37 -7.38 -1.54
CA SER A 67 -12.01 -8.67 -1.42
C SER A 67 -10.99 -9.80 -1.36
N SER A 68 -10.03 -9.83 -2.28
CA SER A 68 -9.05 -10.91 -2.31
C SER A 68 -8.14 -10.83 -1.08
N MET A 69 -7.79 -9.61 -0.65
CA MET A 69 -6.93 -9.44 0.50
C MET A 69 -7.63 -9.89 1.77
N SER A 70 -8.92 -9.64 1.89
CA SER A 70 -9.65 -10.02 3.09
C SER A 70 -9.74 -11.53 3.25
N LYS A 71 -9.55 -12.27 2.18
CA LYS A 71 -9.61 -13.71 2.23
C LYS A 71 -8.25 -14.35 2.52
N MET A 72 -7.18 -13.58 2.52
CA MET A 72 -5.88 -14.13 2.82
C MET A 72 -5.75 -14.37 4.32
N THR A 73 -5.00 -15.39 4.69
CA THR A 73 -4.76 -15.62 6.10
C THR A 73 -3.72 -14.63 6.57
N ILE A 74 -3.70 -14.35 7.86
CA ILE A 74 -2.74 -13.42 8.41
C ILE A 74 -1.33 -13.95 8.16
N LYS A 75 -1.11 -15.25 8.28
CA LYS A 75 0.18 -15.81 8.02
C LYS A 75 0.68 -15.60 6.61
N LYS A 76 -0.18 -15.68 5.63
CA LYS A 76 0.22 -15.45 4.26
C LYS A 76 0.59 -13.99 4.05
N ILE A 77 -0.14 -13.08 4.67
CA ILE A 77 0.17 -11.66 4.55
C ILE A 77 1.51 -11.40 5.23
N GLU A 78 1.74 -12.00 6.41
CA GLU A 78 3.00 -11.83 7.12
C GLU A 78 4.17 -12.28 6.25
N LYS A 79 4.05 -13.40 5.60
CA LYS A 79 5.11 -13.90 4.78
C LYS A 79 5.38 -12.98 3.59
N ALA A 80 4.35 -12.44 3.00
CA ALA A 80 4.50 -11.59 1.84
C ALA A 80 5.20 -10.27 2.20
N ILE A 81 4.91 -9.71 3.37
CA ILE A 81 5.47 -8.42 3.70
C ILE A 81 6.74 -8.50 4.56
N TYR A 82 7.10 -9.68 5.01
CA TYR A 82 8.35 -9.85 5.73
C TYR A 82 9.51 -9.43 4.81
N PRO A 83 10.48 -8.70 5.25
CA PRO A 83 10.79 -8.31 6.63
C PRO A 83 10.46 -6.85 6.98
N CYS A 84 9.36 -6.35 6.54
CA CYS A 84 9.05 -4.97 6.86
C CYS A 84 8.87 -4.83 8.37
N GLY A 85 9.06 -3.62 8.88
CA GLY A 85 8.96 -3.39 10.31
C GLY A 85 7.58 -3.67 10.82
N PHE A 86 7.48 -4.32 11.95
CA PHE A 86 6.21 -4.64 12.58
C PHE A 86 5.30 -5.46 11.68
N PHE A 87 5.89 -6.36 10.92
CA PHE A 87 5.10 -7.09 9.91
C PHE A 87 3.93 -7.90 10.49
N ARG A 88 4.05 -8.38 11.72
CA ARG A 88 2.94 -9.14 12.29
C ARG A 88 1.74 -8.25 12.58
N ASN A 89 1.98 -7.07 13.15
CA ASN A 89 0.88 -6.17 13.44
C ASN A 89 0.32 -5.61 12.15
N LYS A 90 1.19 -5.34 11.18
CA LYS A 90 0.73 -4.79 9.91
C LYS A 90 -0.13 -5.81 9.16
N ALA A 91 0.22 -7.10 9.24
CA ALA A 91 -0.57 -8.12 8.57
C ALA A 91 -1.99 -8.15 9.13
N LYS A 92 -2.14 -8.03 10.45
CA LYS A 92 -3.46 -8.02 11.03
C LYS A 92 -4.20 -6.78 10.62
N THR A 93 -3.53 -5.63 10.64
CA THR A 93 -4.15 -4.37 10.27
C THR A 93 -4.61 -4.40 8.82
N ILE A 94 -3.77 -4.91 7.92
CA ILE A 94 -4.11 -4.97 6.51
C ILE A 94 -5.35 -5.84 6.31
N ARG A 95 -5.40 -6.98 6.97
CA ARG A 95 -6.55 -7.87 6.81
C ARG A 95 -7.81 -7.24 7.37
N GLU A 96 -7.71 -6.61 8.53
CA GLU A 96 -8.87 -5.96 9.14
C GLU A 96 -9.39 -4.82 8.30
N ILE A 97 -8.50 -4.01 7.74
CA ILE A 97 -8.90 -2.91 6.89
C ILE A 97 -9.59 -3.44 5.65
N SER A 98 -9.04 -4.51 5.05
CA SER A 98 -9.63 -5.07 3.85
C SER A 98 -11.02 -5.61 4.12
N LYS A 99 -11.19 -6.28 5.26
CA LYS A 99 -12.50 -6.82 5.61
C LYS A 99 -13.51 -5.70 5.86
N LYS A 100 -13.07 -4.61 6.49
CA LYS A 100 -13.98 -3.52 6.75
C LYS A 100 -14.40 -2.85 5.46
N ILE A 101 -13.47 -2.70 4.51
CA ILE A 101 -13.81 -2.09 3.22
C ILE A 101 -14.86 -2.94 2.51
N VAL A 102 -14.68 -4.26 2.52
CA VAL A 102 -15.64 -5.13 1.87
C VAL A 102 -16.98 -5.07 2.57
N LYS A 103 -16.97 -5.09 3.90
CA LYS A 103 -18.21 -5.15 4.65
C LYS A 103 -18.95 -3.84 4.74
N GLU A 104 -18.26 -2.77 4.98
CA GLU A 104 -18.90 -1.49 5.23
C GLU A 104 -18.88 -0.50 4.07
N TYR A 105 -18.03 -0.71 3.09
CA TYR A 105 -17.88 0.24 1.99
C TYR A 105 -18.05 -0.43 0.63
N ALA A 106 -18.70 -1.57 0.63
CA ALA A 106 -19.01 -2.28 -0.61
C ALA A 106 -17.78 -2.57 -1.48
N GLY A 107 -16.66 -2.80 -0.84
CA GLY A 107 -15.44 -3.14 -1.56
C GLY A 107 -14.68 -1.97 -2.13
N GLU A 108 -15.09 -0.74 -1.82
CA GLU A 108 -14.41 0.43 -2.33
C GLU A 108 -13.85 1.28 -1.23
N VAL A 109 -12.64 1.77 -1.40
CA VAL A 109 -12.01 2.61 -0.40
C VAL A 109 -12.76 3.93 -0.34
N PRO A 110 -13.12 4.41 0.85
CA PRO A 110 -13.83 5.68 0.95
C PRO A 110 -12.92 6.83 0.55
N ASP A 111 -13.50 7.89 0.00
CA ASP A 111 -12.74 9.03 -0.47
C ASP A 111 -12.87 10.25 0.44
N SER A 112 -12.95 10.03 1.72
CA SER A 112 -13.10 11.11 2.70
C SER A 112 -12.12 10.87 3.83
N ILE A 113 -11.47 11.95 4.29
CA ILE A 113 -10.52 11.84 5.38
C ILE A 113 -11.24 11.33 6.62
N GLU A 114 -12.46 11.81 6.88
CA GLU A 114 -13.20 11.40 8.04
C GLU A 114 -13.43 9.90 8.09
N GLU A 115 -13.72 9.30 6.94
CA GLU A 115 -13.95 7.87 6.92
C GLU A 115 -12.62 7.11 6.97
N LEU A 116 -11.61 7.61 6.27
CA LEU A 116 -10.34 6.90 6.23
C LEU A 116 -9.68 6.83 7.59
N VAL A 117 -9.76 7.88 8.40
CA VAL A 117 -9.11 7.84 9.70
C VAL A 117 -9.83 6.93 10.68
N LYS A 118 -10.98 6.39 10.32
CA LYS A 118 -11.66 5.44 11.18
C LYS A 118 -11.02 4.05 11.08
N PHE A 119 -10.21 3.81 10.06
CA PHE A 119 -9.56 2.53 9.95
C PHE A 119 -8.40 2.48 10.95
N LYS A 120 -8.22 1.33 11.57
CA LYS A 120 -7.17 1.18 12.53
C LYS A 120 -5.83 1.39 11.86
N GLY A 121 -4.99 2.17 12.42
CA GLY A 121 -3.66 2.43 11.88
C GLY A 121 -3.60 3.52 10.82
N VAL A 122 -4.71 4.13 10.50
CA VAL A 122 -4.73 5.17 9.48
C VAL A 122 -4.91 6.52 10.15
N GLY A 123 -3.89 7.38 10.03
CA GLY A 123 -3.97 8.73 10.57
C GLY A 123 -4.24 9.70 9.44
N ARG A 124 -4.25 10.99 9.76
CA ARG A 124 -4.53 11.99 8.76
C ARG A 124 -3.52 12.01 7.63
N LYS A 125 -2.24 11.80 7.93
CA LYS A 125 -1.23 11.82 6.90
C LYS A 125 -1.46 10.69 5.91
N THR A 126 -1.76 9.49 6.39
CA THR A 126 -2.04 8.36 5.53
C THR A 126 -3.29 8.63 4.71
N ALA A 127 -4.33 9.17 5.36
CA ALA A 127 -5.57 9.46 4.66
C ALA A 127 -5.33 10.46 3.53
N ASN A 128 -4.51 11.49 3.78
CA ASN A 128 -4.23 12.47 2.75
C ASN A 128 -3.48 11.85 1.59
N LEU A 129 -2.57 10.93 1.84
CA LEU A 129 -1.85 10.28 0.77
C LEU A 129 -2.79 9.44 -0.08
N VAL A 130 -3.74 8.78 0.55
CA VAL A 130 -4.71 7.98 -0.19
C VAL A 130 -5.54 8.87 -1.10
N LEU A 131 -5.97 10.01 -0.59
CA LEU A 131 -6.77 10.92 -1.41
C LEU A 131 -5.96 11.51 -2.54
N THR A 132 -4.74 11.91 -2.27
CA THR A 132 -3.91 12.55 -3.28
C THR A 132 -3.42 11.56 -4.34
N LEU A 133 -2.88 10.43 -3.91
CA LEU A 133 -2.29 9.50 -4.84
C LEU A 133 -3.30 8.48 -5.39
N GLY A 134 -4.27 8.13 -4.60
CA GLY A 134 -5.24 7.12 -5.01
C GLY A 134 -6.43 7.68 -5.76
N PHE A 135 -6.88 8.88 -5.35
CA PHE A 135 -8.06 9.48 -5.95
C PHE A 135 -7.77 10.77 -6.70
N ASP A 136 -6.51 11.19 -6.74
CA ASP A 136 -6.13 12.41 -7.44
C ASP A 136 -6.84 13.63 -6.87
N LYS A 137 -7.02 13.69 -5.58
CA LYS A 137 -7.63 14.83 -4.94
C LYS A 137 -6.56 15.65 -4.24
N PRO A 138 -6.64 16.97 -4.31
CA PRO A 138 -5.62 17.82 -3.68
C PRO A 138 -5.71 17.78 -2.16
#